data_19567fd6316265b9da42aa03ee1bbde8
#
_entry.id   19567fd6316265b9da42aa03ee1bbde8
#
_cell.length_a   1.000
_cell.length_b   1.000
_cell.length_c   1.000
_cell.angle_alpha   90.00
_cell.angle_beta   90.00
_cell.angle_gamma   90.00
#
_symmetry.space_group_name_H-M   'P 1'
#
loop_
_entity.id
_entity.type
_entity.pdbx_description
1 polymer ?
#
loop_
_entity_poly.entity_id
_entity_poly.type
_entity_poly.pdbx_seq_one_letter_code
_entity_poly.pdbx_strand_id
1 'polypeptide(L)'
;MVQHMVLGMVVPIFLALGAPITLALRTLPRGGRRALQSVLHSRVAKVLSFTVFAGVLFVANPFALYLTGWYEATLRNPWLHELNHLHFVLIGCLWFWPIIGLDPMPLRIPYPMRLVAVFATMPFHAFLGVAIMSQSTLIAGDWYRDLGRDWGPTLAKDQEIAGGVLWASGDLVALLVLGALFVQWARASEREAVREDRRLDRLEAEAARSPVR
;
A
#
# COMPACT_ATOMS: atom_id res chain seq x y z
N MET A 1 17.45 -3.25 -3.81
CA MET A 1 16.08 -3.62 -4.25
C MET A 1 15.26 -4.31 -3.15
N VAL A 2 15.73 -5.39 -2.53
CA VAL A 2 14.99 -6.10 -1.47
C VAL A 2 14.52 -5.17 -0.34
N GLN A 3 15.38 -4.28 0.17
CA GLN A 3 14.97 -3.29 1.18
C GLN A 3 13.80 -2.41 0.71
N HIS A 4 13.82 -1.96 -0.54
CA HIS A 4 12.72 -1.19 -1.12
C HIS A 4 11.40 -1.98 -1.02
N MET A 5 11.38 -3.22 -1.45
CA MET A 5 10.16 -4.05 -1.45
C MET A 5 9.67 -4.33 -0.02
N VAL A 6 10.59 -4.61 0.90
CA VAL A 6 10.23 -4.82 2.32
C VAL A 6 9.67 -3.54 2.94
N LEU A 7 10.36 -2.42 2.82
CA LEU A 7 9.97 -1.15 3.45
C LEU A 7 8.78 -0.48 2.76
N GLY A 8 8.66 -0.58 1.44
CA GLY A 8 7.59 0.05 0.68
C GLY A 8 6.29 -0.75 0.62
N MET A 9 6.35 -2.08 0.81
CA MET A 9 5.18 -2.95 0.67
C MET A 9 4.94 -3.82 1.92
N VAL A 10 5.90 -4.65 2.30
CA VAL A 10 5.69 -5.67 3.34
C VAL A 10 5.44 -5.03 4.70
N VAL A 11 6.32 -4.13 5.14
CA VAL A 11 6.17 -3.42 6.44
C VAL A 11 4.86 -2.64 6.53
N PRO A 12 4.46 -1.81 5.53
CA PRO A 12 3.20 -1.11 5.53
C PRO A 12 1.97 -2.02 5.63
N ILE A 13 1.99 -3.17 4.94
CA ILE A 13 0.90 -4.15 5.02
C ILE A 13 0.75 -4.68 6.45
N PHE A 14 1.85 -5.10 7.08
CA PHE A 14 1.80 -5.60 8.47
C PHE A 14 1.40 -4.52 9.47
N LEU A 15 1.86 -3.29 9.29
CA LEU A 15 1.42 -2.16 10.10
C LEU A 15 -0.10 -1.92 9.97
N ALA A 16 -0.63 -1.95 8.74
CA ALA A 16 -2.07 -1.78 8.51
C ALA A 16 -2.89 -2.95 9.06
N LEU A 17 -2.39 -4.19 8.99
CA LEU A 17 -3.03 -5.37 9.58
C LEU A 17 -3.05 -5.31 11.11
N GLY A 18 -2.09 -4.68 11.75
CA GLY A 18 -2.06 -4.44 13.19
C GLY A 18 -3.14 -3.48 13.69
N ALA A 19 -3.82 -2.76 12.80
CA ALA A 19 -4.88 -1.79 13.11
C ALA A 19 -4.53 -0.84 14.27
N PRO A 20 -3.36 -0.16 14.25
CA PRO A 20 -2.86 0.62 15.37
C PRO A 20 -3.72 1.86 15.69
N ILE A 21 -4.42 2.42 14.70
CA ILE A 21 -5.34 3.54 14.92
C ILE A 21 -6.52 3.06 15.76
N THR A 22 -7.07 1.89 15.46
CA THR A 22 -8.14 1.27 16.24
C THR A 22 -7.68 0.98 17.66
N LEU A 23 -6.48 0.44 17.83
CA LEU A 23 -5.89 0.20 19.15
C LEU A 23 -5.72 1.50 19.93
N ALA A 24 -5.14 2.52 19.31
CA ALA A 24 -4.94 3.83 19.93
C ALA A 24 -6.28 4.48 20.34
N LEU A 25 -7.31 4.40 19.51
CA LEU A 25 -8.64 4.91 19.83
C LEU A 25 -9.31 4.18 21.00
N ARG A 26 -8.92 2.93 21.28
CA ARG A 26 -9.44 2.15 22.42
C ARG A 26 -8.67 2.41 23.71
N THR A 27 -7.37 2.66 23.63
CA THR A 27 -6.46 2.75 24.79
C THR A 27 -6.17 4.16 25.25
N LEU A 28 -6.23 5.16 24.35
CA LEU A 28 -5.93 6.54 24.68
C LEU A 28 -6.98 7.16 25.63
N PRO A 29 -6.54 8.02 26.56
CA PRO A 29 -7.43 8.84 27.36
C PRO A 29 -8.25 9.77 26.51
N ARG A 30 -9.36 10.31 27.06
CA ARG A 30 -10.33 11.15 26.33
C ARG A 30 -9.69 12.30 25.51
N GLY A 31 -8.66 12.96 26.05
CA GLY A 31 -7.95 14.03 25.36
C GLY A 31 -7.19 13.55 24.12
N GLY A 32 -6.38 12.51 24.27
CA GLY A 32 -5.62 11.92 23.16
C GLY A 32 -6.52 11.32 22.07
N ARG A 33 -7.63 10.70 22.47
CA ARG A 33 -8.63 10.18 21.54
C ARG A 33 -9.26 11.29 20.69
N ARG A 34 -9.62 12.44 21.31
CA ARG A 34 -10.14 13.61 20.58
C ARG A 34 -9.12 14.18 19.62
N ALA A 35 -7.86 14.31 20.05
CA ALA A 35 -6.77 14.81 19.20
C ALA A 35 -6.58 13.88 17.98
N LEU A 36 -6.50 12.56 18.18
CA LEU A 36 -6.38 11.58 17.09
C LEU A 36 -7.57 11.65 16.13
N GLN A 37 -8.80 11.73 16.64
CA GLN A 37 -9.99 11.90 15.82
C GLN A 37 -9.97 13.21 15.01
N SER A 38 -9.51 14.32 15.61
CA SER A 38 -9.36 15.60 14.90
C SER A 38 -8.37 15.48 13.73
N VAL A 39 -7.24 14.81 13.95
CA VAL A 39 -6.25 14.56 12.88
C VAL A 39 -6.87 13.70 11.76
N LEU A 40 -7.53 12.59 12.10
CA LEU A 40 -8.18 11.72 11.13
C LEU A 40 -9.27 12.41 10.30
N HIS A 41 -10.00 13.37 10.89
CA HIS A 41 -11.05 14.12 10.18
C HIS A 41 -10.54 15.39 9.50
N SER A 42 -9.22 15.68 9.58
CA SER A 42 -8.63 16.85 8.95
C SER A 42 -8.71 16.79 7.40
N ARG A 43 -8.66 17.94 6.75
CA ARG A 43 -8.60 18.03 5.29
C ARG A 43 -7.34 17.36 4.73
N VAL A 44 -6.23 17.50 5.45
CA VAL A 44 -4.95 16.87 5.07
C VAL A 44 -5.09 15.36 5.07
N ALA A 45 -5.62 14.75 6.14
CA ALA A 45 -5.84 13.30 6.20
C ALA A 45 -6.76 12.82 5.08
N LYS A 46 -7.80 13.57 4.73
CA LYS A 46 -8.70 13.23 3.61
C LYS A 46 -7.99 13.24 2.26
N VAL A 47 -7.17 14.25 1.99
CA VAL A 47 -6.40 14.34 0.74
C VAL A 47 -5.37 13.22 0.66
N LEU A 48 -4.61 13.01 1.74
CA LEU A 48 -3.60 11.95 1.81
C LEU A 48 -4.21 10.55 1.68
N SER A 49 -5.40 10.32 2.25
CA SER A 49 -6.11 9.02 2.14
C SER A 49 -6.91 8.87 0.84
N PHE A 50 -6.89 9.87 -0.04
CA PHE A 50 -7.56 9.76 -1.32
C PHE A 50 -6.81 8.76 -2.22
N THR A 51 -7.47 7.68 -2.58
CA THR A 51 -6.85 6.50 -3.19
C THR A 51 -6.06 6.81 -4.46
N VAL A 52 -6.59 7.68 -5.31
CA VAL A 52 -5.89 8.04 -6.55
C VAL A 52 -4.61 8.80 -6.24
N PHE A 53 -4.66 9.75 -5.31
CA PHE A 53 -3.48 10.51 -4.89
C PHE A 53 -2.41 9.60 -4.25
N ALA A 54 -2.82 8.75 -3.31
CA ALA A 54 -1.93 7.79 -2.66
C ALA A 54 -1.34 6.79 -3.68
N GLY A 55 -2.14 6.31 -4.63
CA GLY A 55 -1.70 5.41 -5.69
C GLY A 55 -0.70 6.05 -6.65
N VAL A 56 -0.95 7.29 -7.06
CA VAL A 56 -0.01 8.05 -7.90
C VAL A 56 1.31 8.25 -7.17
N LEU A 57 1.29 8.64 -5.89
CA LEU A 57 2.51 8.77 -5.10
C LEU A 57 3.25 7.43 -4.96
N PHE A 58 2.51 6.35 -4.67
CA PHE A 58 3.07 5.03 -4.50
C PHE A 58 3.77 4.54 -5.79
N VAL A 59 3.14 4.77 -6.94
CA VAL A 59 3.71 4.42 -8.25
C VAL A 59 4.85 5.35 -8.64
N ALA A 60 4.67 6.66 -8.53
CA ALA A 60 5.67 7.64 -9.00
C ALA A 60 6.96 7.63 -8.18
N ASN A 61 6.88 7.28 -6.90
CA ASN A 61 8.02 7.30 -5.99
C ASN A 61 9.20 6.44 -6.46
N PRO A 62 9.07 5.14 -6.78
CA PRO A 62 10.20 4.35 -7.24
C PRO A 62 10.70 4.78 -8.63
N PHE A 63 9.84 5.32 -9.49
CA PHE A 63 10.30 5.91 -10.76
C PHE A 63 11.19 7.12 -10.51
N ALA A 64 10.75 8.03 -9.63
CA ALA A 64 11.56 9.19 -9.26
C ALA A 64 12.89 8.76 -8.64
N LEU A 65 12.90 7.75 -7.77
CA LEU A 65 14.12 7.28 -7.14
C LEU A 65 15.11 6.69 -8.15
N TYR A 66 14.69 5.74 -8.98
CA TYR A 66 15.60 4.94 -9.81
C TYR A 66 15.91 5.57 -11.17
N LEU A 67 15.04 6.43 -11.70
CA LEU A 67 15.26 7.07 -13.00
C LEU A 67 15.84 8.50 -12.91
N THR A 68 16.14 8.95 -11.69
CA THR A 68 16.82 10.23 -11.46
C THR A 68 18.10 10.03 -10.64
N GLY A 69 18.84 11.11 -10.40
CA GLY A 69 20.01 11.08 -9.51
C GLY A 69 19.69 10.92 -8.01
N TRP A 70 18.41 10.78 -7.62
CA TRP A 70 18.01 10.67 -6.23
C TRP A 70 18.60 9.43 -5.55
N TYR A 71 18.53 8.26 -6.22
CA TYR A 71 19.08 7.03 -5.67
C TYR A 71 20.58 7.16 -5.34
N GLU A 72 21.38 7.70 -6.26
CA GLU A 72 22.81 7.91 -6.02
C GLU A 72 23.05 8.91 -4.87
N ALA A 73 22.27 9.98 -4.80
CA ALA A 73 22.35 10.93 -3.68
C ALA A 73 22.08 10.26 -2.32
N THR A 74 21.13 9.31 -2.25
CA THR A 74 20.88 8.54 -1.01
C THR A 74 22.05 7.61 -0.66
N LEU A 75 22.77 7.07 -1.64
CA LEU A 75 23.93 6.22 -1.40
C LEU A 75 25.15 7.02 -0.90
N ARG A 76 25.29 8.27 -1.35
CA ARG A 76 26.41 9.15 -0.97
C ARG A 76 26.18 9.86 0.37
N ASN A 77 24.96 9.95 0.84
CA ASN A 77 24.63 10.67 2.08
C ASN A 77 23.81 9.77 3.03
N PRO A 78 24.40 9.37 4.19
CA PRO A 78 23.74 8.49 5.15
C PRO A 78 22.39 9.04 5.67
N TRP A 79 22.28 10.35 5.89
CA TRP A 79 21.04 10.97 6.35
C TRP A 79 19.91 10.88 5.29
N LEU A 80 20.25 11.11 4.02
CA LEU A 80 19.29 10.93 2.94
C LEU A 80 18.89 9.46 2.77
N HIS A 81 19.80 8.54 3.05
CA HIS A 81 19.54 7.12 3.03
C HIS A 81 18.47 6.73 4.06
N GLU A 82 18.67 7.12 5.32
CA GLU A 82 17.70 6.85 6.39
C GLU A 82 16.36 7.57 6.16
N LEU A 83 16.40 8.81 5.69
CA LEU A 83 15.19 9.55 5.33
C LEU A 83 14.41 8.85 4.21
N ASN A 84 15.13 8.27 3.24
CA ASN A 84 14.52 7.50 2.15
C ASN A 84 13.87 6.20 2.65
N HIS A 85 14.45 5.51 3.64
CA HIS A 85 13.82 4.36 4.29
C HIS A 85 12.49 4.75 4.96
N LEU A 86 12.50 5.81 5.75
CA LEU A 86 11.28 6.34 6.36
C LEU A 86 10.24 6.73 5.31
N HIS A 87 10.68 7.38 4.24
CA HIS A 87 9.83 7.80 3.12
C HIS A 87 9.13 6.60 2.46
N PHE A 88 9.84 5.49 2.19
CA PHE A 88 9.23 4.28 1.66
C PHE A 88 8.14 3.73 2.57
N VAL A 89 8.40 3.63 3.87
CA VAL A 89 7.41 3.15 4.84
C VAL A 89 6.18 4.06 4.84
N LEU A 90 6.38 5.38 4.85
CA LEU A 90 5.27 6.34 4.87
C LEU A 90 4.42 6.28 3.60
N ILE A 91 5.04 6.24 2.42
CA ILE A 91 4.32 6.13 1.14
C ILE A 91 3.58 4.79 1.06
N GLY A 92 4.22 3.71 1.47
CA GLY A 92 3.58 2.40 1.55
C GLY A 92 2.39 2.38 2.51
N CYS A 93 2.53 2.97 3.70
CA CYS A 93 1.43 3.12 4.64
C CYS A 93 0.29 3.95 4.04
N LEU A 94 0.61 5.06 3.38
CA LEU A 94 -0.38 5.91 2.74
C LEU A 94 -1.21 5.15 1.71
N TRP A 95 -0.58 4.21 0.99
CA TRP A 95 -1.23 3.35 0.01
C TRP A 95 -1.99 2.18 0.63
N PHE A 96 -1.33 1.34 1.43
CA PHE A 96 -1.90 0.08 1.90
C PHE A 96 -2.94 0.25 3.02
N TRP A 97 -2.85 1.30 3.83
CA TRP A 97 -3.77 1.51 4.95
C TRP A 97 -5.24 1.64 4.53
N PRO A 98 -5.60 2.55 3.58
CA PRO A 98 -6.97 2.63 3.09
C PRO A 98 -7.38 1.41 2.26
N ILE A 99 -6.44 0.75 1.58
CA ILE A 99 -6.70 -0.45 0.78
C ILE A 99 -7.08 -1.63 1.70
N ILE A 100 -6.32 -1.91 2.74
CA ILE A 100 -6.61 -2.98 3.72
C ILE A 100 -7.87 -2.61 4.53
N GLY A 101 -7.99 -1.37 4.98
CA GLY A 101 -9.22 -0.79 5.51
C GLY A 101 -9.72 -1.40 6.81
N LEU A 102 -8.82 -1.88 7.68
CA LEU A 102 -9.16 -2.37 9.03
C LEU A 102 -9.35 -1.23 10.03
N ASP A 103 -8.58 -0.16 9.88
CA ASP A 103 -8.68 1.04 10.69
C ASP A 103 -9.77 2.01 10.20
N PRO A 104 -10.29 2.87 11.07
CA PRO A 104 -11.19 3.94 10.66
C PRO A 104 -10.45 4.98 9.83
N MET A 105 -10.76 5.02 8.54
CA MET A 105 -10.17 5.96 7.59
C MET A 105 -11.15 7.09 7.27
N PRO A 106 -10.63 8.31 6.93
CA PRO A 106 -11.47 9.46 6.54
C PRO A 106 -12.38 9.18 5.35
N LEU A 107 -11.89 8.35 4.41
CA LEU A 107 -12.61 7.92 3.22
C LEU A 107 -12.66 6.39 3.20
N ARG A 108 -13.87 5.84 3.17
CA ARG A 108 -14.06 4.39 2.99
C ARG A 108 -14.22 4.08 1.50
N ILE A 109 -13.37 3.20 1.03
CA ILE A 109 -13.38 2.75 -0.37
C ILE A 109 -14.14 1.42 -0.44
N PRO A 110 -15.12 1.27 -1.34
CA PRO A 110 -15.81 -0.01 -1.54
C PRO A 110 -14.83 -1.08 -2.08
N TYR A 111 -15.07 -2.33 -1.75
CA TYR A 111 -14.18 -3.45 -2.11
C TYR A 111 -13.84 -3.53 -3.60
N PRO A 112 -14.78 -3.41 -4.54
CA PRO A 112 -14.45 -3.44 -5.96
C PRO A 112 -13.43 -2.37 -6.36
N MET A 113 -13.57 -1.15 -5.82
CA MET A 113 -12.61 -0.07 -6.11
C MET A 113 -11.22 -0.33 -5.53
N ARG A 114 -11.12 -1.00 -4.36
CA ARG A 114 -9.83 -1.41 -3.79
C ARG A 114 -9.14 -2.43 -4.70
N LEU A 115 -9.88 -3.42 -5.20
CA LEU A 115 -9.37 -4.42 -6.14
C LEU A 115 -8.85 -3.76 -7.42
N VAL A 116 -9.65 -2.88 -8.03
CA VAL A 116 -9.24 -2.13 -9.23
C VAL A 116 -8.01 -1.27 -8.95
N ALA A 117 -7.95 -0.59 -7.80
CA ALA A 117 -6.83 0.25 -7.44
C ALA A 117 -5.52 -0.55 -7.32
N VAL A 118 -5.54 -1.68 -6.62
CA VAL A 118 -4.35 -2.55 -6.51
C VAL A 118 -3.96 -3.12 -7.86
N PHE A 119 -4.91 -3.64 -8.63
CA PHE A 119 -4.65 -4.17 -9.97
C PHE A 119 -4.03 -3.12 -10.90
N ALA A 120 -4.52 -1.88 -10.84
CA ALA A 120 -4.01 -0.78 -11.66
C ALA A 120 -2.56 -0.39 -11.35
N THR A 121 -2.03 -0.69 -10.16
CA THR A 121 -0.62 -0.40 -9.81
C THR A 121 0.36 -1.46 -10.28
N MET A 122 -0.09 -2.70 -10.53
CA MET A 122 0.78 -3.82 -10.92
C MET A 122 1.59 -3.56 -12.20
N PRO A 123 0.99 -3.09 -13.31
CA PRO A 123 1.73 -2.86 -14.55
C PRO A 123 2.89 -1.88 -14.39
N PHE A 124 2.79 -0.93 -13.46
CA PHE A 124 3.84 0.07 -13.23
C PHE A 124 5.06 -0.54 -12.55
N HIS A 125 4.88 -1.45 -11.59
CA HIS A 125 5.99 -2.18 -10.98
C HIS A 125 6.68 -3.09 -12.00
N ALA A 126 5.90 -3.81 -12.81
CA ALA A 126 6.41 -4.64 -13.87
C ALA A 126 7.18 -3.80 -14.91
N PHE A 127 6.61 -2.68 -15.35
CA PHE A 127 7.26 -1.78 -16.29
C PHE A 127 8.59 -1.21 -15.75
N LEU A 128 8.59 -0.74 -14.50
CA LEU A 128 9.81 -0.23 -13.89
C LEU A 128 10.88 -1.32 -13.73
N GLY A 129 10.49 -2.51 -13.31
CA GLY A 129 11.41 -3.66 -13.21
C GLY A 129 12.04 -3.99 -14.56
N VAL A 130 11.24 -4.10 -15.62
CA VAL A 130 11.72 -4.33 -16.99
C VAL A 130 12.60 -3.16 -17.46
N ALA A 131 12.21 -1.91 -17.17
CA ALA A 131 13.01 -0.74 -17.52
C ALA A 131 14.41 -0.79 -16.87
N ILE A 132 14.49 -1.14 -15.59
CA ILE A 132 15.78 -1.30 -14.87
C ILE A 132 16.60 -2.45 -15.46
N MET A 133 15.97 -3.57 -15.79
CA MET A 133 16.64 -4.73 -16.41
C MET A 133 17.21 -4.41 -17.78
N SER A 134 16.51 -3.59 -18.55
CA SER A 134 16.84 -3.27 -19.96
C SER A 134 17.82 -2.09 -20.11
N GLN A 135 18.17 -1.40 -19.01
CA GLN A 135 19.11 -0.28 -19.09
C GLN A 135 20.53 -0.75 -19.38
N SER A 136 21.14 -0.16 -20.40
CA SER A 136 22.56 -0.36 -20.74
C SER A 136 23.50 0.40 -19.79
N THR A 137 23.00 1.44 -19.12
CA THR A 137 23.74 2.22 -18.14
C THR A 137 23.42 1.77 -16.72
N LEU A 138 24.44 1.75 -15.87
CA LEU A 138 24.25 1.37 -14.46
C LEU A 138 23.63 2.53 -13.68
N ILE A 139 22.57 2.24 -12.93
CA ILE A 139 22.00 3.17 -11.95
C ILE A 139 23.00 3.34 -10.81
N ALA A 140 23.40 4.58 -10.52
CA ALA A 140 24.48 4.91 -9.58
C ALA A 140 25.80 4.17 -9.87
N GLY A 141 26.11 3.98 -11.17
CA GLY A 141 27.22 3.13 -11.59
C GLY A 141 28.59 3.60 -11.09
N ASP A 142 28.80 4.91 -10.96
CA ASP A 142 30.06 5.46 -10.43
C ASP A 142 30.25 5.06 -8.96
N TRP A 143 29.21 5.21 -8.15
CA TRP A 143 29.25 4.80 -6.74
C TRP A 143 29.56 3.30 -6.57
N TYR A 144 28.92 2.43 -7.36
CA TYR A 144 29.15 0.99 -7.30
C TYR A 144 30.54 0.58 -7.81
N ARG A 145 31.11 1.30 -8.79
CA ARG A 145 32.47 1.07 -9.27
C ARG A 145 33.50 1.48 -8.22
N ASP A 146 33.27 2.62 -7.55
CA ASP A 146 34.15 3.14 -6.50
C ASP A 146 34.22 2.21 -5.27
N LEU A 147 33.17 1.42 -5.02
CA LEU A 147 33.18 0.39 -3.97
C LEU A 147 34.20 -0.73 -4.19
N GLY A 148 34.67 -0.96 -5.42
CA GLY A 148 35.65 -1.98 -5.74
C GLY A 148 35.26 -3.40 -5.34
N ARG A 149 33.93 -3.71 -5.40
CA ARG A 149 33.41 -5.03 -4.99
C ARG A 149 33.98 -6.14 -5.88
N ASP A 150 34.60 -7.15 -5.27
CA ASP A 150 35.22 -8.32 -5.91
C ASP A 150 34.39 -9.62 -5.78
N TRP A 151 33.23 -9.56 -5.13
CA TRP A 151 32.34 -10.69 -4.89
C TRP A 151 30.97 -10.52 -5.58
N GLY A 152 30.29 -11.64 -5.81
CA GLY A 152 28.94 -11.66 -6.40
C GLY A 152 28.96 -11.49 -7.93
N PRO A 153 27.78 -11.24 -8.54
CA PRO A 153 27.67 -11.05 -9.98
C PRO A 153 28.27 -9.71 -10.43
N THR A 154 28.48 -9.57 -11.73
CA THR A 154 28.87 -8.26 -12.31
C THR A 154 27.81 -7.20 -12.00
N LEU A 155 28.21 -5.92 -11.96
CA LEU A 155 27.27 -4.82 -11.66
C LEU A 155 26.06 -4.78 -12.59
N ALA A 156 26.26 -5.08 -13.89
CA ALA A 156 25.18 -5.16 -14.85
C ALA A 156 24.22 -6.31 -14.55
N LYS A 157 24.74 -7.49 -14.20
CA LYS A 157 23.93 -8.65 -13.83
C LYS A 157 23.20 -8.44 -12.51
N ASP A 158 23.82 -7.75 -11.57
CA ASP A 158 23.20 -7.38 -10.28
C ASP A 158 22.01 -6.41 -10.49
N GLN A 159 22.16 -5.43 -11.39
CA GLN A 159 21.07 -4.54 -11.78
C GLN A 159 19.93 -5.29 -12.47
N GLU A 160 20.22 -6.22 -13.35
CA GLU A 160 19.22 -7.09 -14.00
C GLU A 160 18.44 -7.90 -12.95
N ILE A 161 19.15 -8.54 -12.03
CA ILE A 161 18.54 -9.28 -10.91
C ILE A 161 17.70 -8.34 -10.03
N ALA A 162 18.17 -7.14 -9.75
CA ALA A 162 17.45 -6.16 -8.96
C ALA A 162 16.13 -5.74 -9.62
N GLY A 163 16.12 -5.52 -10.94
CA GLY A 163 14.90 -5.26 -11.70
C GLY A 163 13.93 -6.44 -11.70
N GLY A 164 14.44 -7.66 -11.83
CA GLY A 164 13.66 -8.89 -11.71
C GLY A 164 13.02 -9.08 -10.33
N VAL A 165 13.77 -8.77 -9.26
CA VAL A 165 13.24 -8.78 -7.89
C VAL A 165 12.12 -7.75 -7.73
N LEU A 166 12.28 -6.54 -8.25
CA LEU A 166 11.25 -5.50 -8.19
C LEU A 166 9.96 -5.97 -8.86
N TRP A 167 10.06 -6.46 -10.08
CA TRP A 167 8.91 -6.97 -10.83
C TRP A 167 8.24 -8.14 -10.10
N ALA A 168 8.98 -9.24 -9.90
CA ALA A 168 8.41 -10.48 -9.40
C ALA A 168 7.83 -10.34 -7.98
N SER A 169 8.54 -9.67 -7.07
CA SER A 169 8.07 -9.49 -5.69
C SER A 169 6.93 -8.48 -5.59
N GLY A 170 6.93 -7.43 -6.44
CA GLY A 170 5.85 -6.46 -6.50
C GLY A 170 4.52 -7.09 -6.90
N ASP A 171 4.54 -7.87 -7.98
CA ASP A 171 3.36 -8.57 -8.48
C ASP A 171 2.89 -9.66 -7.50
N LEU A 172 3.83 -10.42 -6.90
CA LEU A 172 3.48 -11.42 -5.89
C LEU A 172 2.76 -10.80 -4.69
N VAL A 173 3.30 -9.72 -4.12
CA VAL A 173 2.68 -9.03 -2.99
C VAL A 173 1.31 -8.46 -3.38
N ALA A 174 1.19 -7.86 -4.56
CA ALA A 174 -0.07 -7.33 -5.06
C ALA A 174 -1.12 -8.44 -5.23
N LEU A 175 -0.75 -9.60 -5.79
CA LEU A 175 -1.64 -10.76 -5.93
C LEU A 175 -2.11 -11.29 -4.57
N LEU A 176 -1.24 -11.36 -3.57
CA LEU A 176 -1.62 -11.76 -2.21
C LEU A 176 -2.62 -10.77 -1.59
N VAL A 177 -2.40 -9.46 -1.78
CA VAL A 177 -3.33 -8.42 -1.32
C VAL A 177 -4.66 -8.52 -2.06
N LEU A 178 -4.67 -8.72 -3.38
CA LEU A 178 -5.88 -8.93 -4.18
C LEU A 178 -6.67 -10.14 -3.69
N GLY A 179 -6.00 -11.27 -3.46
CA GLY A 179 -6.62 -12.48 -2.92
C GLY A 179 -7.27 -12.23 -1.55
N ALA A 180 -6.56 -11.56 -0.65
CA ALA A 180 -7.07 -11.20 0.67
C ALA A 180 -8.29 -10.26 0.59
N LEU A 181 -8.24 -9.25 -0.27
CA LEU A 181 -9.35 -8.32 -0.51
C LEU A 181 -10.57 -9.03 -1.11
N PHE A 182 -10.35 -9.96 -2.04
CA PHE A 182 -11.42 -10.76 -2.64
C PHE A 182 -12.14 -11.60 -1.58
N VAL A 183 -11.38 -12.28 -0.71
CA VAL A 183 -11.95 -13.05 0.40
C VAL A 183 -12.70 -12.14 1.39
N GLN A 184 -12.16 -10.96 1.70
CA GLN A 184 -12.85 -9.98 2.55
C GLN A 184 -14.17 -9.52 1.92
N TRP A 185 -14.15 -9.25 0.62
CA TRP A 185 -15.35 -8.85 -0.12
C TRP A 185 -16.41 -9.95 -0.14
N ALA A 186 -16.04 -11.18 -0.49
CA ALA A 186 -16.96 -12.31 -0.51
C ALA A 186 -17.65 -12.49 0.85
N ARG A 187 -16.86 -12.50 1.94
CA ARG A 187 -17.40 -12.59 3.30
C ARG A 187 -18.28 -11.39 3.70
N ALA A 188 -17.99 -10.20 3.21
CA ALA A 188 -18.79 -9.02 3.48
C ALA A 188 -20.14 -9.09 2.75
N SER A 189 -20.15 -9.52 1.48
CA SER A 189 -21.35 -9.71 0.66
C SER A 189 -22.27 -10.80 1.22
N GLU A 190 -21.71 -11.92 1.68
CA GLU A 190 -22.50 -12.97 2.37
C GLU A 190 -23.20 -12.44 3.62
N ARG A 191 -22.47 -11.67 4.45
CA ARG A 191 -23.05 -11.06 5.65
C ARG A 191 -24.14 -10.05 5.33
N GLU A 192 -24.00 -9.32 4.25
CA GLU A 192 -25.01 -8.35 3.79
C GLU A 192 -26.25 -9.07 3.28
N ALA A 193 -26.12 -10.12 2.48
CA ALA A 193 -27.23 -10.97 2.04
C ALA A 193 -28.03 -11.53 3.23
N VAL A 194 -27.35 -12.15 4.19
CA VAL A 194 -28.03 -12.67 5.41
C VAL A 194 -28.75 -11.57 6.22
N ARG A 195 -28.24 -10.35 6.22
CA ARG A 195 -28.91 -9.23 6.91
C ARG A 195 -30.15 -8.79 6.15
N GLU A 196 -30.09 -8.75 4.82
CA GLU A 196 -31.23 -8.36 3.99
C GLU A 196 -32.33 -9.41 4.05
N ASP A 197 -31.98 -10.70 3.99
CA ASP A 197 -32.95 -11.78 4.16
C ASP A 197 -33.71 -11.64 5.49
N ARG A 198 -32.99 -11.45 6.60
CA ARG A 198 -33.62 -11.22 7.92
C ARG A 198 -34.47 -9.96 7.98
N ARG A 199 -34.13 -8.94 7.20
CA ARG A 199 -34.93 -7.71 7.11
C ARG A 199 -36.24 -7.98 6.37
N LEU A 200 -36.17 -8.70 5.26
CA LEU A 200 -37.36 -9.08 4.47
C LEU A 200 -38.29 -9.96 5.28
N ASP A 201 -37.79 -10.99 5.97
CA ASP A 201 -38.55 -11.86 6.85
C ASP A 201 -39.32 -11.06 7.93
N ARG A 202 -38.71 -10.02 8.50
CA ARG A 202 -39.38 -9.15 9.48
C ARG A 202 -40.51 -8.34 8.85
N LEU A 203 -40.27 -7.75 7.67
CA LEU A 203 -41.26 -6.97 6.98
C LEU A 203 -42.47 -7.83 6.57
N GLU A 204 -42.24 -9.06 6.13
CA GLU A 204 -43.30 -10.02 5.81
C GLU A 204 -44.09 -10.40 7.08
N ALA A 205 -43.43 -10.66 8.20
CA ALA A 205 -44.07 -10.96 9.46
C ALA A 205 -44.89 -9.77 10.01
N GLU A 206 -44.44 -8.54 9.83
CA GLU A 206 -45.19 -7.32 10.17
C GLU A 206 -46.39 -7.11 9.28
N ALA A 207 -46.26 -7.31 7.98
CA ALA A 207 -47.35 -7.24 7.02
C ALA A 207 -48.43 -8.27 7.32
N ALA A 208 -48.07 -9.50 7.67
CA ALA A 208 -49.00 -10.56 8.04
C ALA A 208 -49.76 -10.28 9.36
N ARG A 209 -49.22 -9.45 10.24
CA ARG A 209 -49.87 -9.04 11.50
C ARG A 209 -50.77 -7.81 11.37
N SER A 210 -50.60 -7.03 10.33
CA SER A 210 -51.46 -5.83 10.09
C SER A 210 -52.75 -6.25 9.46
N PRO A 211 -53.90 -6.21 10.17
CA PRO A 211 -55.19 -6.54 9.58
C PRO A 211 -55.53 -5.53 8.49
N VAL A 212 -55.85 -6.03 7.30
CA VAL A 212 -56.42 -5.23 6.20
C VAL A 212 -57.65 -4.53 6.74
N ARG A 213 -57.64 -3.20 6.87
CA ARG A 213 -58.80 -2.38 7.14
C ARG A 213 -59.57 -2.10 5.85
#